data_ff8ba4721eda5daf6ac65a116efc0b8a
#
_entry.id   ff8ba4721eda5daf6ac65a116efc0b8a
#
_cell.length_a   1.000
_cell.length_b   1.000
_cell.length_c   1.000
_cell.angle_alpha   90.00
_cell.angle_beta   90.00
_cell.angle_gamma   90.00
#
_symmetry.space_group_name_H-M   'P 1'
#
loop_
_entity.id
_entity.type
_entity.pdbx_description
1 polymer ?
#
loop_
_entity_poly.entity_id
_entity_poly.type
_entity_poly.pdbx_seq_one_letter_code
_entity_poly.pdbx_strand_id
1 'polypeptide(L)'
;GYTGDIYCSICNVLLEKGTILSKADHQWSNSRITKKATYKAEGELTYHCTKCAAKKIVSIKKLAYPKAGTVYTISGNQYKVSKPGAEVILIKTSNTTQNITVPAQIYTQGITYKVISIGAKAFNNNKNLTKVTIGTNIVKINNDAFFNCKNLKTVTIKSVLLTTKTANKKVFKNAHKKLVIQVPKKVK
;
A
#
# COMPACT_ATOMS: atom_id res chain seq x y z
N GLY A 1 26.89 -40.69 8.46
CA GLY A 1 26.64 -42.12 8.75
C GLY A 1 27.88 -42.82 9.29
N TYR A 2 27.73 -44.02 9.68
CA TYR A 2 28.78 -44.94 10.15
C TYR A 2 28.47 -46.32 9.58
N THR A 3 29.46 -47.01 9.01
CA THR A 3 29.24 -48.33 8.38
C THR A 3 29.03 -49.45 9.39
N GLY A 4 29.30 -49.20 10.67
CA GLY A 4 29.27 -50.22 11.72
C GLY A 4 30.56 -51.03 11.77
N ASP A 5 30.91 -51.49 12.97
CA ASP A 5 32.04 -52.41 13.18
C ASP A 5 31.59 -53.85 12.93
N ILE A 6 32.43 -54.63 12.33
CA ILE A 6 32.19 -56.08 12.08
C ILE A 6 32.93 -56.88 13.09
N TYR A 7 32.22 -57.72 13.83
CA TYR A 7 32.78 -58.61 14.85
C TYR A 7 32.63 -60.07 14.44
N CYS A 8 33.57 -60.89 14.85
CA CYS A 8 33.49 -62.35 14.72
C CYS A 8 32.29 -62.85 15.55
N SER A 9 31.39 -63.61 14.95
CA SER A 9 30.20 -64.15 15.61
C SER A 9 30.51 -65.26 16.64
N ILE A 10 31.73 -65.85 16.61
CA ILE A 10 32.11 -66.90 17.48
C ILE A 10 32.96 -66.42 18.69
N CYS A 11 33.95 -65.52 18.45
CA CYS A 11 34.87 -65.06 19.47
C CYS A 11 34.74 -63.56 19.83
N ASN A 12 33.83 -62.87 19.23
CA ASN A 12 33.55 -61.44 19.43
C ASN A 12 34.75 -60.49 19.21
N VAL A 13 35.75 -60.95 18.43
CA VAL A 13 36.91 -60.16 18.06
C VAL A 13 36.46 -59.16 16.92
N LEU A 14 36.92 -57.94 17.01
CA LEU A 14 36.70 -56.93 15.95
C LEU A 14 37.48 -57.38 14.70
N LEU A 15 36.76 -57.67 13.63
CA LEU A 15 37.32 -58.04 12.33
C LEU A 15 37.58 -56.83 11.44
N GLU A 16 36.64 -55.87 11.45
CA GLU A 16 36.73 -54.66 10.64
C GLU A 16 36.12 -53.53 11.40
N LYS A 17 36.84 -52.45 11.50
CA LYS A 17 36.30 -51.18 12.09
C LYS A 17 35.51 -50.42 11.07
N GLY A 18 34.30 -50.05 11.45
CA GLY A 18 33.45 -49.18 10.62
C GLY A 18 34.09 -47.84 10.33
N THR A 19 33.75 -47.27 9.20
CA THR A 19 34.23 -45.96 8.78
C THR A 19 33.12 -44.91 8.89
N ILE A 20 33.52 -43.72 9.29
CA ILE A 20 32.60 -42.55 9.27
C ILE A 20 32.38 -42.19 7.80
N LEU A 21 31.14 -42.34 7.35
CA LEU A 21 30.75 -41.87 6.04
C LEU A 21 30.56 -40.35 6.11
N SER A 22 31.23 -39.62 5.23
CA SER A 22 30.98 -38.20 5.06
C SER A 22 29.50 -37.94 4.75
N LYS A 23 28.95 -36.83 5.25
CA LYS A 23 27.61 -36.40 4.84
C LYS A 23 27.64 -36.13 3.35
N ALA A 24 26.86 -36.88 2.58
CA ALA A 24 26.65 -36.55 1.17
C ALA A 24 25.99 -35.15 1.07
N ASP A 25 26.47 -34.38 0.13
CA ASP A 25 25.84 -33.07 -0.17
C ASP A 25 24.38 -33.24 -0.56
N HIS A 26 23.55 -32.34 -0.07
CA HIS A 26 22.15 -32.35 -0.41
C HIS A 26 21.94 -31.98 -1.90
N GLN A 27 21.16 -32.79 -2.59
CA GLN A 27 20.68 -32.45 -3.94
C GLN A 27 19.34 -31.73 -3.85
N TRP A 28 19.35 -30.44 -4.06
CA TRP A 28 18.17 -29.60 -3.92
C TRP A 28 17.30 -29.67 -5.18
N SER A 29 15.99 -29.88 -4.99
CA SER A 29 14.97 -29.75 -6.04
C SER A 29 14.83 -28.31 -6.52
N ASN A 30 14.03 -28.12 -7.59
CA ASN A 30 13.57 -26.79 -7.97
C ASN A 30 12.87 -26.11 -6.78
N SER A 31 13.12 -24.82 -6.62
CA SER A 31 12.52 -24.04 -5.56
C SER A 31 11.04 -23.80 -5.78
N ARG A 32 10.28 -23.69 -4.70
CA ARG A 32 8.88 -23.30 -4.71
C ARG A 32 8.67 -22.13 -3.76
N ILE A 33 7.92 -21.10 -4.19
CA ILE A 33 7.50 -20.02 -3.31
C ILE A 33 6.45 -20.60 -2.34
N THR A 34 6.81 -20.71 -1.07
CA THR A 34 5.94 -21.19 0.01
C THR A 34 5.23 -20.04 0.72
N LYS A 35 5.83 -18.84 0.64
CA LYS A 35 5.23 -17.60 1.16
C LYS A 35 5.59 -16.44 0.25
N LYS A 36 4.59 -15.73 -0.25
CA LYS A 36 4.80 -14.54 -1.08
C LYS A 36 5.30 -13.37 -0.24
N ALA A 37 6.30 -12.65 -0.74
CA ALA A 37 6.72 -11.39 -0.15
C ALA A 37 5.60 -10.35 -0.24
N THR A 38 5.48 -9.51 0.77
CA THR A 38 4.56 -8.38 0.82
C THR A 38 5.33 -7.10 1.15
N TYR A 39 4.66 -5.96 1.19
CA TYR A 39 5.27 -4.71 1.66
C TYR A 39 5.64 -4.74 3.15
N LYS A 40 5.00 -5.60 3.95
CA LYS A 40 5.20 -5.68 5.41
C LYS A 40 6.05 -6.87 5.84
N ALA A 41 6.05 -7.95 5.06
CA ALA A 41 6.71 -9.19 5.42
C ALA A 41 7.54 -9.74 4.27
N GLU A 42 8.64 -10.40 4.60
CA GLU A 42 9.44 -11.18 3.68
C GLU A 42 8.68 -12.44 3.25
N GLY A 43 8.96 -12.89 2.04
CA GLY A 43 8.51 -14.16 1.53
C GLY A 43 9.51 -15.27 1.78
N GLU A 44 9.17 -16.49 1.37
CA GLU A 44 9.99 -17.67 1.55
C GLU A 44 10.01 -18.53 0.27
N LEU A 45 11.20 -18.92 -0.11
CA LEU A 45 11.50 -19.84 -1.18
C LEU A 45 12.01 -21.13 -0.54
N THR A 46 11.33 -22.25 -0.74
CA THR A 46 11.69 -23.53 -0.16
C THR A 46 12.22 -24.50 -1.21
N TYR A 47 13.34 -25.11 -0.91
CA TYR A 47 13.93 -26.22 -1.64
C TYR A 47 13.77 -27.50 -0.80
N HIS A 48 13.55 -28.61 -1.45
CA HIS A 48 13.55 -29.94 -0.82
C HIS A 48 14.73 -30.74 -1.32
N CYS A 49 15.37 -31.49 -0.43
CA CYS A 49 16.39 -32.45 -0.89
C CYS A 49 15.68 -33.60 -1.61
N THR A 50 16.22 -34.01 -2.78
CA THR A 50 15.66 -35.12 -3.56
C THR A 50 16.02 -36.49 -2.96
N LYS A 51 17.00 -36.55 -2.01
CA LYS A 51 17.52 -37.77 -1.41
C LYS A 51 17.15 -37.95 0.06
N CYS A 52 16.66 -36.93 0.75
CA CYS A 52 16.26 -37.00 2.15
C CYS A 52 15.15 -35.98 2.47
N ALA A 53 14.66 -35.98 3.70
CA ALA A 53 13.59 -35.04 4.14
C ALA A 53 14.08 -33.61 4.44
N ALA A 54 15.36 -33.28 4.17
CA ALA A 54 15.90 -31.94 4.44
C ALA A 54 15.26 -30.85 3.57
N LYS A 55 15.05 -29.69 4.19
CA LYS A 55 14.53 -28.48 3.53
C LYS A 55 15.52 -27.34 3.67
N LYS A 56 15.65 -26.51 2.64
CA LYS A 56 16.40 -25.26 2.66
C LYS A 56 15.44 -24.12 2.38
N ILE A 57 15.34 -23.14 3.28
CA ILE A 57 14.49 -21.97 3.14
C ILE A 57 15.38 -20.75 2.86
N VAL A 58 15.01 -20.00 1.82
CA VAL A 58 15.67 -18.75 1.45
C VAL A 58 14.64 -17.64 1.52
N SER A 59 15.00 -16.55 2.19
CA SER A 59 14.12 -15.39 2.32
C SER A 59 14.01 -14.62 1.00
N ILE A 60 12.79 -14.19 0.67
CA ILE A 60 12.51 -13.26 -0.43
C ILE A 60 12.30 -11.88 0.19
N LYS A 61 13.09 -10.90 -0.21
CA LYS A 61 13.00 -9.53 0.32
C LYS A 61 11.59 -8.98 0.20
N LYS A 62 11.21 -8.14 1.17
CA LYS A 62 9.95 -7.36 1.15
C LYS A 62 9.81 -6.58 -0.15
N LEU A 63 8.58 -6.40 -0.60
CA LEU A 63 8.29 -5.51 -1.74
C LEU A 63 8.63 -4.06 -1.37
N ALA A 64 9.22 -3.34 -2.31
CA ALA A 64 9.47 -1.91 -2.13
C ALA A 64 8.16 -1.12 -2.31
N TYR A 65 7.88 -0.21 -1.39
CA TYR A 65 6.74 0.69 -1.54
C TYR A 65 6.87 1.55 -2.80
N PRO A 66 5.76 1.84 -3.49
CA PRO A 66 5.75 2.79 -4.60
C PRO A 66 6.34 4.14 -4.19
N LYS A 67 7.18 4.71 -5.04
CA LYS A 67 7.89 5.97 -4.75
C LYS A 67 6.92 7.15 -4.63
N ALA A 68 7.31 8.20 -3.90
CA ALA A 68 6.62 9.47 -3.94
C ALA A 68 6.53 9.99 -5.38
N GLY A 69 5.37 10.56 -5.75
CA GLY A 69 5.09 10.96 -7.13
C GLY A 69 4.34 9.92 -7.95
N THR A 70 4.33 8.62 -7.57
CA THR A 70 3.51 7.59 -8.24
C THR A 70 2.04 8.01 -8.24
N VAL A 71 1.36 7.87 -9.39
CA VAL A 71 -0.04 8.25 -9.55
C VAL A 71 -0.90 7.01 -9.75
N TYR A 72 -2.00 6.94 -8.99
CA TYR A 72 -3.04 5.93 -9.15
C TYR A 72 -4.33 6.55 -9.66
N THR A 73 -5.01 5.89 -10.57
CA THR A 73 -6.35 6.26 -11.01
C THR A 73 -7.36 5.28 -10.42
N ILE A 74 -8.26 5.77 -9.59
CA ILE A 74 -9.30 4.98 -8.92
C ILE A 74 -10.64 5.66 -9.15
N SER A 75 -11.59 4.95 -9.77
CA SER A 75 -12.91 5.48 -10.12
C SER A 75 -12.84 6.84 -10.84
N GLY A 76 -11.89 6.99 -11.78
CA GLY A 76 -11.68 8.22 -12.55
C GLY A 76 -10.97 9.36 -11.79
N ASN A 77 -10.66 9.18 -10.51
CA ASN A 77 -9.93 10.15 -9.70
C ASN A 77 -8.45 9.78 -9.63
N GLN A 78 -7.56 10.76 -9.70
CA GLN A 78 -6.11 10.55 -9.65
C GLN A 78 -5.54 10.92 -8.28
N TYR A 79 -4.79 10.00 -7.72
CA TYR A 79 -4.13 10.14 -6.42
C TYR A 79 -2.62 10.01 -6.58
N LYS A 80 -1.86 10.99 -6.13
CA LYS A 80 -0.40 10.99 -6.16
C LYS A 80 0.16 10.62 -4.79
N VAL A 81 1.05 9.64 -4.74
CA VAL A 81 1.77 9.27 -3.51
C VAL A 81 2.60 10.45 -3.01
N SER A 82 2.34 10.90 -1.79
CA SER A 82 3.13 11.92 -1.09
C SER A 82 4.10 11.29 -0.11
N LYS A 83 3.68 10.22 0.56
CA LYS A 83 4.52 9.42 1.46
C LYS A 83 4.38 7.93 1.11
N PRO A 84 5.48 7.28 0.67
CA PRO A 84 5.48 5.87 0.31
C PRO A 84 4.80 5.00 1.38
N GLY A 85 3.88 4.13 0.95
CA GLY A 85 3.18 3.20 1.83
C GLY A 85 2.18 3.81 2.81
N ALA A 86 1.96 5.13 2.83
CA ALA A 86 1.16 5.79 3.86
C ALA A 86 0.15 6.83 3.35
N GLU A 87 0.56 7.75 2.47
CA GLU A 87 -0.23 8.95 2.20
C GLU A 87 -0.28 9.31 0.71
N VAL A 88 -1.44 9.82 0.29
CA VAL A 88 -1.67 10.33 -1.07
C VAL A 88 -2.36 11.68 -1.05
N ILE A 89 -2.22 12.39 -2.16
CA ILE A 89 -2.90 13.65 -2.47
C ILE A 89 -3.85 13.40 -3.63
N LEU A 90 -5.10 13.81 -3.53
CA LEU A 90 -6.03 13.85 -4.66
C LEU A 90 -5.60 14.98 -5.60
N ILE A 91 -5.16 14.65 -6.81
CA ILE A 91 -4.62 15.64 -7.77
C ILE A 91 -5.57 15.97 -8.92
N LYS A 92 -6.51 15.09 -9.23
CA LYS A 92 -7.51 15.29 -10.28
C LYS A 92 -8.75 14.45 -10.03
N THR A 93 -9.91 14.96 -10.35
CA THR A 93 -11.17 14.23 -10.27
C THR A 93 -11.78 14.01 -11.64
N SER A 94 -12.64 12.98 -11.75
CA SER A 94 -13.52 12.81 -12.89
C SER A 94 -14.51 14.00 -12.96
N ASN A 95 -14.75 14.50 -14.18
CA ASN A 95 -15.71 15.59 -14.42
C ASN A 95 -17.10 15.07 -14.81
N THR A 96 -17.36 13.77 -14.65
CA THR A 96 -18.58 13.12 -15.14
C THR A 96 -19.71 13.08 -14.13
N THR A 97 -19.41 13.25 -12.83
CA THR A 97 -20.40 13.09 -11.75
C THR A 97 -20.75 14.42 -11.09
N GLN A 98 -22.03 14.53 -10.66
CA GLN A 98 -22.52 15.70 -9.93
C GLN A 98 -22.11 15.68 -8.46
N ASN A 99 -21.95 14.49 -7.87
CA ASN A 99 -21.62 14.30 -6.47
C ASN A 99 -20.32 13.55 -6.36
N ILE A 100 -19.33 14.10 -5.66
CA ILE A 100 -18.03 13.46 -5.44
C ILE A 100 -17.76 13.35 -3.94
N THR A 101 -17.36 12.16 -3.51
CA THR A 101 -16.81 11.94 -2.18
C THR A 101 -15.30 11.76 -2.28
N VAL A 102 -14.54 12.64 -1.62
CA VAL A 102 -13.13 12.44 -1.38
C VAL A 102 -13.00 11.51 -0.16
N PRO A 103 -12.58 10.26 -0.33
CA PRO A 103 -12.55 9.30 0.76
C PRO A 103 -11.44 9.66 1.77
N ALA A 104 -11.57 9.18 3.00
CA ALA A 104 -10.50 9.30 4.00
C ALA A 104 -9.28 8.45 3.64
N GLN A 105 -9.51 7.33 2.95
CA GLN A 105 -8.48 6.36 2.57
C GLN A 105 -8.80 5.79 1.19
N ILE A 106 -7.76 5.34 0.50
CA ILE A 106 -7.87 4.50 -0.71
C ILE A 106 -7.09 3.21 -0.49
N TYR A 107 -7.55 2.13 -1.11
CA TYR A 107 -6.85 0.86 -1.14
C TYR A 107 -6.43 0.54 -2.58
N THR A 108 -5.15 0.27 -2.78
CA THR A 108 -4.62 -0.12 -4.09
C THR A 108 -3.33 -0.93 -3.92
N GLN A 109 -3.13 -1.93 -4.76
CA GLN A 109 -1.93 -2.79 -4.77
C GLN A 109 -1.54 -3.35 -3.39
N GLY A 110 -2.52 -3.74 -2.56
CA GLY A 110 -2.24 -4.27 -1.22
C GLY A 110 -1.87 -3.22 -0.16
N ILE A 111 -1.99 -1.92 -0.47
CA ILE A 111 -1.64 -0.81 0.42
C ILE A 111 -2.87 0.05 0.68
N THR A 112 -3.11 0.38 1.94
CA THR A 112 -4.08 1.40 2.34
C THR A 112 -3.36 2.74 2.54
N TYR A 113 -3.70 3.73 1.71
CA TYR A 113 -3.19 5.08 1.81
C TYR A 113 -4.22 6.02 2.44
N LYS A 114 -3.79 6.89 3.36
CA LYS A 114 -4.60 8.02 3.82
C LYS A 114 -4.63 9.10 2.75
N VAL A 115 -5.80 9.64 2.43
CA VAL A 115 -5.93 10.80 1.56
C VAL A 115 -5.83 12.03 2.45
N ILE A 116 -4.67 12.72 2.40
CA ILE A 116 -4.35 13.81 3.35
C ILE A 116 -4.55 15.20 2.76
N SER A 117 -4.63 15.33 1.46
CA SER A 117 -4.76 16.65 0.84
C SER A 117 -5.51 16.61 -0.48
N ILE A 118 -6.15 17.73 -0.81
CA ILE A 118 -6.68 18.03 -2.14
C ILE A 118 -5.70 18.98 -2.82
N GLY A 119 -5.16 18.55 -3.94
CA GLY A 119 -4.18 19.28 -4.74
C GLY A 119 -4.77 20.56 -5.37
N ALA A 120 -3.89 21.45 -5.80
CA ALA A 120 -4.29 22.61 -6.58
C ALA A 120 -4.99 22.16 -7.87
N LYS A 121 -6.10 22.83 -8.20
CA LYS A 121 -6.89 22.56 -9.42
C LYS A 121 -7.48 21.13 -9.52
N ALA A 122 -7.54 20.35 -8.41
CA ALA A 122 -8.02 18.96 -8.44
C ALA A 122 -9.46 18.82 -9.00
N PHE A 123 -10.32 19.82 -8.81
CA PHE A 123 -11.69 19.89 -9.33
C PHE A 123 -11.87 21.00 -10.38
N ASN A 124 -10.78 21.56 -10.90
CA ASN A 124 -10.81 22.72 -11.78
C ASN A 124 -11.78 22.56 -12.96
N ASN A 125 -12.58 23.60 -13.22
CA ASN A 125 -13.53 23.68 -14.33
C ASN A 125 -14.57 22.53 -14.33
N ASN A 126 -14.85 21.87 -13.23
CA ASN A 126 -15.88 20.84 -13.18
C ASN A 126 -17.27 21.49 -13.19
N LYS A 127 -17.87 21.58 -14.39
CA LYS A 127 -19.20 22.17 -14.60
C LYS A 127 -20.34 21.28 -14.13
N ASN A 128 -20.11 19.97 -13.95
CA ASN A 128 -21.14 19.02 -13.51
C ASN A 128 -21.24 18.92 -11.99
N LEU A 129 -20.20 19.32 -11.27
CA LEU A 129 -20.10 19.16 -9.83
C LEU A 129 -21.06 20.05 -9.08
N THR A 130 -21.96 19.46 -8.29
CA THR A 130 -22.95 20.16 -7.46
C THR A 130 -22.68 19.98 -5.97
N LYS A 131 -22.15 18.82 -5.56
CA LYS A 131 -21.88 18.48 -4.16
C LYS A 131 -20.56 17.76 -4.00
N VAL A 132 -19.80 18.14 -2.97
CA VAL A 132 -18.58 17.44 -2.56
C VAL A 132 -18.65 17.08 -1.08
N THR A 133 -18.27 15.84 -0.76
CA THR A 133 -18.03 15.42 0.62
C THR A 133 -16.53 15.17 0.81
N ILE A 134 -15.92 15.81 1.80
CA ILE A 134 -14.48 15.73 2.09
C ILE A 134 -14.29 14.85 3.31
N GLY A 135 -13.47 13.80 3.15
CA GLY A 135 -13.18 12.79 4.18
C GLY A 135 -12.40 13.33 5.38
N THR A 136 -12.33 12.52 6.43
CA THR A 136 -11.84 12.91 7.76
C THR A 136 -10.33 13.16 7.86
N ASN A 137 -9.52 12.57 6.95
CA ASN A 137 -8.05 12.66 7.02
C ASN A 137 -7.45 13.85 6.26
N ILE A 138 -8.28 14.70 5.65
CA ILE A 138 -7.80 15.86 4.89
C ILE A 138 -7.28 16.94 5.84
N VAL A 139 -5.99 17.25 5.73
CA VAL A 139 -5.31 18.30 6.51
C VAL A 139 -5.12 19.60 5.72
N LYS A 140 -5.22 19.53 4.38
CA LYS A 140 -5.01 20.69 3.51
C LYS A 140 -5.83 20.61 2.23
N ILE A 141 -6.40 21.75 1.84
CA ILE A 141 -6.99 21.97 0.51
C ILE A 141 -6.19 23.09 -0.15
N ASN A 142 -5.53 22.78 -1.26
CA ASN A 142 -4.67 23.76 -1.92
C ASN A 142 -5.48 24.82 -2.68
N ASN A 143 -4.85 25.95 -2.95
CA ASN A 143 -5.46 27.05 -3.68
C ASN A 143 -6.01 26.57 -5.04
N ASP A 144 -7.10 27.17 -5.48
CA ASP A 144 -7.76 26.86 -6.75
C ASP A 144 -8.25 25.42 -6.88
N ALA A 145 -8.29 24.62 -5.78
CA ALA A 145 -8.76 23.23 -5.83
C ALA A 145 -10.13 23.11 -6.51
N PHE A 146 -11.04 24.04 -6.23
CA PHE A 146 -12.39 24.13 -6.82
C PHE A 146 -12.55 25.33 -7.74
N PHE A 147 -11.47 25.76 -8.40
CA PHE A 147 -11.52 26.89 -9.30
C PHE A 147 -12.56 26.69 -10.40
N ASN A 148 -13.41 27.71 -10.60
CA ASN A 148 -14.43 27.74 -11.66
C ASN A 148 -15.43 26.56 -11.63
N CYS A 149 -15.70 25.99 -10.44
CA CYS A 149 -16.79 25.02 -10.23
C CYS A 149 -18.13 25.78 -10.07
N LYS A 150 -18.65 26.33 -11.17
CA LYS A 150 -19.79 27.25 -11.15
C LYS A 150 -21.10 26.65 -10.65
N ASN A 151 -21.26 25.33 -10.68
CA ASN A 151 -22.45 24.63 -10.23
C ASN A 151 -22.31 24.00 -8.83
N LEU A 152 -21.15 24.16 -8.16
CA LEU A 152 -20.89 23.59 -6.84
C LEU A 152 -21.69 24.35 -5.76
N LYS A 153 -22.78 23.75 -5.30
CA LYS A 153 -23.71 24.34 -4.32
C LYS A 153 -23.36 23.97 -2.87
N THR A 154 -22.78 22.77 -2.64
CA THR A 154 -22.56 22.28 -1.29
C THR A 154 -21.20 21.59 -1.17
N VAL A 155 -20.43 21.96 -0.15
CA VAL A 155 -19.22 21.24 0.28
C VAL A 155 -19.39 20.83 1.74
N THR A 156 -19.44 19.53 2.00
CA THR A 156 -19.50 18.97 3.34
C THR A 156 -18.11 18.50 3.77
N ILE A 157 -17.54 19.15 4.77
CA ILE A 157 -16.22 18.81 5.33
C ILE A 157 -16.43 17.94 6.55
N LYS A 158 -15.87 16.71 6.54
CA LYS A 158 -15.87 15.81 7.69
C LYS A 158 -14.57 15.88 8.51
N SER A 159 -13.52 16.47 7.93
CA SER A 159 -12.24 16.63 8.61
C SER A 159 -12.30 17.73 9.67
N VAL A 160 -11.82 17.42 10.87
CA VAL A 160 -11.57 18.37 11.97
C VAL A 160 -10.13 18.92 11.94
N LEU A 161 -9.32 18.48 10.97
CA LEU A 161 -7.89 18.81 10.84
C LEU A 161 -7.66 20.08 9.98
N LEU A 162 -8.70 20.53 9.25
CA LEU A 162 -8.61 21.71 8.41
C LEU A 162 -8.72 22.98 9.26
N THR A 163 -7.91 23.98 8.90
CA THR A 163 -7.92 25.33 9.50
C THR A 163 -8.04 26.38 8.41
N THR A 164 -8.29 27.63 8.76
CA THR A 164 -8.31 28.78 7.84
C THR A 164 -6.96 28.98 7.12
N LYS A 165 -5.85 28.53 7.72
CA LYS A 165 -4.51 28.53 7.08
C LYS A 165 -4.37 27.47 6.01
N THR A 166 -5.00 26.28 6.20
CA THR A 166 -4.88 25.12 5.32
C THR A 166 -6.02 25.00 4.30
N ALA A 167 -7.10 25.81 4.45
CA ALA A 167 -8.22 25.92 3.51
C ALA A 167 -8.77 27.36 3.54
N ASN A 168 -8.24 28.23 2.70
CA ASN A 168 -8.62 29.64 2.65
C ASN A 168 -9.57 29.97 1.48
N LYS A 169 -9.98 31.24 1.36
CA LYS A 169 -10.91 31.72 0.31
C LYS A 169 -10.44 31.42 -1.13
N LYS A 170 -9.13 31.31 -1.38
CA LYS A 170 -8.57 31.03 -2.71
C LYS A 170 -8.91 29.60 -3.22
N VAL A 171 -9.29 28.69 -2.30
CA VAL A 171 -9.71 27.32 -2.64
C VAL A 171 -10.91 27.32 -3.59
N PHE A 172 -11.89 28.25 -3.40
CA PHE A 172 -13.18 28.31 -4.11
C PHE A 172 -13.28 29.48 -5.08
N LYS A 173 -12.16 29.95 -5.62
CA LYS A 173 -12.16 31.07 -6.57
C LYS A 173 -13.06 30.77 -7.77
N ASN A 174 -13.97 31.70 -8.10
CA ASN A 174 -14.95 31.56 -9.18
C ASN A 174 -15.88 30.32 -9.06
N ALA A 175 -16.10 29.79 -7.87
CA ALA A 175 -17.13 28.80 -7.62
C ALA A 175 -18.54 29.43 -7.58
N HIS A 176 -19.56 28.61 -7.31
CA HIS A 176 -20.96 29.09 -7.25
C HIS A 176 -21.15 30.20 -6.21
N LYS A 177 -21.85 31.28 -6.58
CA LYS A 177 -22.03 32.45 -5.69
C LYS A 177 -22.76 32.15 -4.38
N LYS A 178 -23.65 31.13 -4.36
CA LYS A 178 -24.39 30.67 -3.17
C LYS A 178 -23.84 29.36 -2.64
N LEU A 179 -22.49 29.15 -2.69
CA LEU A 179 -21.85 27.98 -2.14
C LEU A 179 -22.02 27.89 -0.62
N VAL A 180 -22.55 26.77 -0.14
CA VAL A 180 -22.67 26.45 1.28
C VAL A 180 -21.56 25.49 1.69
N ILE A 181 -20.79 25.85 2.72
CA ILE A 181 -19.75 25.01 3.29
C ILE A 181 -20.22 24.52 4.67
N GLN A 182 -20.42 23.22 4.78
CA GLN A 182 -20.78 22.56 6.04
C GLN A 182 -19.52 22.02 6.70
N VAL A 183 -19.27 22.41 7.94
CA VAL A 183 -18.11 22.01 8.73
C VAL A 183 -18.53 21.30 10.01
N PRO A 184 -17.68 20.42 10.61
CA PRO A 184 -17.95 19.81 11.90
C PRO A 184 -18.10 20.87 13.00
N LYS A 185 -18.98 20.63 13.98
CA LYS A 185 -19.26 21.58 15.09
C LYS A 185 -18.03 21.95 15.95
N LYS A 186 -16.95 21.19 15.89
CA LYS A 186 -15.70 21.42 16.67
C LYS A 186 -14.64 22.27 15.94
N VAL A 187 -14.89 22.70 14.72
CA VAL A 187 -13.96 23.55 13.96
C VAL A 187 -14.44 24.99 14.13
N LYS A 188 -13.99 25.65 15.20
CA LYS A 188 -14.07 27.09 15.37
C LYS A 188 -12.85 27.78 14.78
#